data_c308642d8c9b09a870919db86031631d
#
_entry.id   c308642d8c9b09a870919db86031631d
#
_cell.length_a   1.000
_cell.length_b   1.000
_cell.length_c   1.000
_cell.angle_alpha   90.00
_cell.angle_beta   90.00
_cell.angle_gamma   90.00
#
_symmetry.space_group_name_H-M   'P 1'
#
loop_
_entity.id
_entity.type
_entity.pdbx_description
1 polymer ?
#
loop_
_entity_poly.entity_id
_entity_poly.type
_entity_poly.pdbx_seq_one_letter_code
_entity_poly.pdbx_strand_id
1 'polypeptide(L)'
;ATPIVTIAGEDSQLTINEEPFVTSVAAPAHLENVDTIYSGWTFRTDETQALQMDDFDNPAFVFIDQAIDTFNTVDGSAGKACVSCHESPEVFKGLRASMPRVNSGGELETIPELVNNCRTERMGAEKWKWSGGKMAGMVGLIGLQSRGMTVDVAINGPASSMWEKGKELYYQRVGQLDMSCSNCHEDNYGNMIRADHLSQGQINGFPTYRLKNAKLNTIHG
;
A
#
# COMPACT_ATOMS: atom_id res chain seq x y z
N ALA A 1 -26.34 11.34 -14.06
CA ALA A 1 -26.40 12.01 -12.75
C ALA A 1 -25.21 11.50 -11.97
N THR A 2 -24.27 12.36 -11.65
CA THR A 2 -23.14 12.04 -10.76
C THR A 2 -23.75 11.59 -9.43
N PRO A 3 -23.41 10.42 -8.90
CA PRO A 3 -23.88 10.03 -7.59
C PRO A 3 -23.43 11.08 -6.59
N ILE A 4 -24.35 11.55 -5.75
CA ILE A 4 -24.00 12.38 -4.60
C ILE A 4 -23.34 11.40 -3.63
N VAL A 5 -22.03 11.27 -3.76
CA VAL A 5 -21.22 10.50 -2.81
C VAL A 5 -21.15 11.36 -1.56
N THR A 6 -21.97 11.07 -0.57
CA THR A 6 -21.73 11.57 0.77
C THR A 6 -20.56 10.78 1.32
N ILE A 7 -19.34 11.23 1.00
CA ILE A 7 -18.14 10.71 1.65
C ILE A 7 -18.25 11.18 3.09
N ALA A 8 -18.35 10.24 4.03
CA ALA A 8 -18.37 10.57 5.43
C ALA A 8 -17.13 11.43 5.72
N GLY A 9 -17.34 12.71 6.05
CA GLY A 9 -16.30 13.64 6.45
C GLY A 9 -15.57 14.39 5.34
N GLU A 10 -16.29 15.01 4.38
CA GLU A 10 -15.69 16.04 3.50
C GLU A 10 -14.95 17.13 4.30
N ASP A 11 -15.32 17.35 5.56
CA ASP A 11 -14.70 18.31 6.48
C ASP A 11 -13.71 17.65 7.48
N SER A 12 -13.55 16.33 7.49
CA SER A 12 -12.64 15.68 8.45
C SER A 12 -11.21 15.66 7.90
N GLN A 13 -10.34 16.41 8.54
CA GLN A 13 -8.92 16.38 8.27
C GLN A 13 -8.28 15.19 9.01
N LEU A 14 -7.60 14.32 8.26
CA LEU A 14 -6.77 13.28 8.87
C LEU A 14 -5.59 13.94 9.57
N THR A 15 -5.47 13.69 10.87
CA THR A 15 -4.24 13.95 11.63
C THR A 15 -3.71 12.60 12.12
N ILE A 16 -2.41 12.42 12.08
CA ILE A 16 -1.74 11.25 12.69
C ILE A 16 -0.72 11.78 13.68
N ASN A 17 -0.86 11.42 14.94
CA ASN A 17 -0.03 11.98 16.03
C ASN A 17 -0.02 13.52 16.00
N GLU A 18 -1.18 14.12 15.81
CA GLU A 18 -1.39 15.58 15.71
C GLU A 18 -0.84 16.25 14.44
N GLU A 19 -0.16 15.52 13.55
CA GLU A 19 0.31 16.05 12.27
C GLU A 19 -0.76 15.91 11.19
N PRO A 20 -1.08 16.96 10.42
CA PRO A 20 -2.11 16.93 9.39
C PRO A 20 -1.62 16.20 8.13
N PHE A 21 -2.50 15.40 7.53
CA PHE A 21 -2.25 14.68 6.28
C PHE A 21 -3.29 15.05 5.21
N VAL A 22 -2.84 15.15 3.97
CA VAL A 22 -3.72 15.37 2.82
C VAL A 22 -4.53 14.11 2.56
N THR A 23 -5.86 14.25 2.47
CA THR A 23 -6.79 13.15 2.23
C THR A 23 -7.37 13.12 0.82
N SER A 24 -7.16 14.19 0.03
CA SER A 24 -7.60 14.25 -1.36
C SER A 24 -6.65 15.08 -2.21
N VAL A 25 -6.51 14.71 -3.48
CA VAL A 25 -5.73 15.43 -4.49
C VAL A 25 -6.45 15.38 -5.83
N ALA A 26 -6.16 16.33 -6.71
CA ALA A 26 -6.66 16.27 -8.09
C ALA A 26 -6.16 14.99 -8.78
N ALA A 27 -7.05 14.33 -9.53
CA ALA A 27 -6.68 13.14 -10.27
C ALA A 27 -5.63 13.47 -11.36
N PRO A 28 -4.63 12.60 -11.56
CA PRO A 28 -3.69 12.76 -12.66
C PRO A 28 -4.40 12.59 -14.01
N ALA A 29 -3.89 13.26 -15.05
CA ALA A 29 -4.52 13.34 -16.37
C ALA A 29 -4.78 11.99 -17.08
N HIS A 30 -4.14 10.91 -16.65
CA HIS A 30 -4.38 9.58 -17.21
C HIS A 30 -5.60 8.87 -16.63
N LEU A 31 -6.23 9.43 -15.59
CA LEU A 31 -7.49 8.94 -15.00
C LEU A 31 -8.64 9.81 -15.54
N GLU A 32 -9.28 9.35 -16.61
CA GLU A 32 -10.26 10.14 -17.34
C GLU A 32 -11.64 10.20 -16.65
N ASN A 33 -11.93 9.23 -15.76
CA ASN A 33 -13.25 9.05 -15.14
C ASN A 33 -13.32 9.52 -13.68
N VAL A 34 -12.23 10.07 -13.16
CA VAL A 34 -12.12 10.49 -11.77
C VAL A 34 -11.46 11.86 -11.70
N ASP A 35 -12.13 12.84 -11.13
CA ASP A 35 -11.61 14.21 -10.98
C ASP A 35 -10.74 14.39 -9.73
N THR A 36 -11.05 13.65 -8.67
CA THR A 36 -10.37 13.75 -7.37
C THR A 36 -10.03 12.35 -6.86
N ILE A 37 -8.79 12.18 -6.41
CA ILE A 37 -8.34 10.98 -5.71
C ILE A 37 -8.48 11.21 -4.21
N TYR A 38 -9.15 10.27 -3.54
CA TYR A 38 -9.35 10.28 -2.10
C TYR A 38 -8.50 9.21 -1.42
N SER A 39 -8.02 9.53 -0.23
CA SER A 39 -7.40 8.53 0.66
C SER A 39 -8.40 7.42 1.00
N GLY A 40 -7.94 6.19 1.07
CA GLY A 40 -8.75 5.07 1.54
C GLY A 40 -9.32 5.28 2.95
N TRP A 41 -8.71 6.11 3.77
CA TRP A 41 -9.17 6.53 5.08
C TRP A 41 -10.57 7.17 5.03
N THR A 42 -10.86 8.01 4.04
CA THR A 42 -12.16 8.71 3.87
C THR A 42 -13.34 7.76 3.66
N PHE A 43 -13.08 6.52 3.24
CA PHE A 43 -14.09 5.49 3.01
C PHE A 43 -14.28 4.55 4.22
N ARG A 44 -13.69 4.86 5.37
CA ARG A 44 -13.79 4.01 6.56
C ARG A 44 -14.82 4.56 7.54
N THR A 45 -15.29 3.69 8.43
CA THR A 45 -16.15 4.11 9.55
C THR A 45 -15.35 4.96 10.54
N ASP A 46 -16.03 5.79 11.31
CA ASP A 46 -15.43 6.71 12.30
C ASP A 46 -14.49 5.97 13.27
N GLU A 47 -14.88 4.76 13.71
CA GLU A 47 -14.04 3.95 14.61
C GLU A 47 -12.74 3.50 13.92
N THR A 48 -12.81 3.11 12.64
CA THR A 48 -11.61 2.73 11.86
C THR A 48 -10.76 3.95 11.53
N GLN A 49 -11.39 5.10 11.28
CA GLN A 49 -10.69 6.37 11.07
C GLN A 49 -9.91 6.77 12.33
N ALA A 50 -10.55 6.71 13.50
CA ALA A 50 -9.93 7.04 14.77
C ALA A 50 -8.69 6.17 15.06
N LEU A 51 -8.75 4.86 14.80
CA LEU A 51 -7.59 3.96 14.97
C LEU A 51 -6.37 4.32 14.10
N GLN A 52 -6.55 5.07 13.02
CA GLN A 52 -5.46 5.48 12.13
C GLN A 52 -4.91 6.87 12.49
N MET A 53 -5.51 7.58 13.43
CA MET A 53 -5.10 8.92 13.83
C MET A 53 -4.03 8.93 14.93
N ASP A 54 -3.80 7.80 15.57
CA ASP A 54 -2.78 7.63 16.60
C ASP A 54 -2.02 6.32 16.37
N ASP A 55 -0.70 6.39 16.26
CA ASP A 55 0.15 5.22 16.05
C ASP A 55 0.15 4.27 17.24
N PHE A 56 -0.05 4.79 18.46
CA PHE A 56 -0.16 3.97 19.66
C PHE A 56 -1.43 3.12 19.68
N ASP A 57 -2.55 3.69 19.21
CA ASP A 57 -3.85 3.00 19.15
C ASP A 57 -3.97 2.11 17.90
N ASN A 58 -3.13 2.34 16.88
CA ASN A 58 -3.18 1.60 15.64
C ASN A 58 -2.58 0.19 15.79
N PRO A 59 -3.40 -0.88 15.72
CA PRO A 59 -2.91 -2.24 15.96
C PRO A 59 -1.92 -2.74 14.89
N ALA A 60 -1.74 -2.03 13.78
CA ALA A 60 -0.71 -2.33 12.79
C ALA A 60 0.70 -2.14 13.38
N PHE A 61 0.88 -1.25 14.36
CA PHE A 61 2.19 -0.95 14.92
C PHE A 61 2.79 -2.10 15.71
N VAL A 62 2.00 -3.01 16.26
CA VAL A 62 2.51 -4.27 16.83
C VAL A 62 3.35 -5.06 15.81
N PHE A 63 2.93 -5.06 14.54
CA PHE A 63 3.67 -5.72 13.46
C PHE A 63 4.88 -4.90 13.00
N ILE A 64 4.82 -3.57 13.10
CA ILE A 64 5.96 -2.69 12.83
C ILE A 64 7.06 -2.92 13.88
N ASP A 65 6.71 -2.99 15.16
CA ASP A 65 7.66 -3.29 16.23
C ASP A 65 8.33 -4.65 16.04
N GLN A 66 7.56 -5.69 15.72
CA GLN A 66 8.10 -7.00 15.36
C GLN A 66 9.02 -6.95 14.12
N ALA A 67 8.73 -6.07 13.16
CA ALA A 67 9.57 -5.89 12.00
C ALA A 67 10.87 -5.15 12.34
N ILE A 68 10.86 -4.21 13.27
CA ILE A 68 12.07 -3.56 13.81
C ILE A 68 12.97 -4.60 14.47
N ASP A 69 12.42 -5.48 15.32
CA ASP A 69 13.16 -6.58 15.92
C ASP A 69 13.77 -7.50 14.85
N THR A 70 12.98 -7.83 13.84
CA THR A 70 13.42 -8.66 12.72
C THR A 70 14.52 -7.99 11.90
N PHE A 71 14.44 -6.68 11.69
CA PHE A 71 15.45 -5.87 10.99
C PHE A 71 16.81 -5.91 11.69
N ASN A 72 16.82 -5.98 13.02
CA ASN A 72 18.02 -6.04 13.86
C ASN A 72 18.49 -7.49 14.13
N THR A 73 17.70 -8.50 13.81
CA THR A 73 18.02 -9.89 14.12
C THR A 73 18.85 -10.52 13.02
N VAL A 74 19.97 -11.15 13.41
CA VAL A 74 20.81 -11.94 12.50
C VAL A 74 20.04 -13.15 11.99
N ASP A 75 20.10 -13.39 10.66
CA ASP A 75 19.48 -14.53 10.01
C ASP A 75 20.34 -15.02 8.82
N GLY A 76 20.18 -16.30 8.48
CA GLY A 76 20.87 -16.92 7.36
C GLY A 76 22.35 -17.28 7.63
N SER A 77 22.95 -17.96 6.67
CA SER A 77 24.32 -18.51 6.78
C SER A 77 25.42 -17.45 6.75
N ALA A 78 25.14 -16.25 6.25
CA ALA A 78 26.11 -15.16 6.21
C ALA A 78 26.23 -14.41 7.56
N GLY A 79 25.42 -14.76 8.57
CA GLY A 79 25.48 -14.14 9.89
C GLY A 79 25.20 -12.63 9.90
N LYS A 80 24.28 -12.17 9.03
CA LYS A 80 23.94 -10.75 8.86
C LYS A 80 22.49 -10.47 9.26
N ALA A 81 22.23 -9.27 9.72
CA ALA A 81 20.90 -8.68 9.86
C ALA A 81 20.69 -7.61 8.78
N CYS A 82 19.47 -7.11 8.62
CA CYS A 82 19.21 -6.00 7.70
C CYS A 82 20.03 -4.75 8.10
N VAL A 83 20.11 -4.47 9.41
CA VAL A 83 20.91 -3.37 9.97
C VAL A 83 22.41 -3.49 9.67
N SER A 84 22.92 -4.66 9.37
CA SER A 84 24.34 -4.83 9.00
C SER A 84 24.74 -4.08 7.71
N CYS A 85 23.78 -3.72 6.87
CA CYS A 85 24.01 -3.03 5.61
C CYS A 85 23.19 -1.73 5.48
N HIS A 86 22.07 -1.62 6.17
CA HIS A 86 21.11 -0.53 5.99
C HIS A 86 21.06 0.48 7.15
N GLU A 87 21.96 0.37 8.12
CA GLU A 87 22.09 1.24 9.31
C GLU A 87 20.78 1.39 10.11
N SER A 88 19.71 1.84 9.47
CA SER A 88 18.39 2.02 10.07
C SER A 88 17.28 1.95 9.01
N PRO A 89 15.98 1.78 9.38
CA PRO A 89 14.87 1.77 8.44
C PRO A 89 14.69 3.08 7.66
N GLU A 90 15.13 4.22 8.21
CA GLU A 90 14.99 5.55 7.60
C GLU A 90 15.72 5.70 6.25
N VAL A 91 16.71 4.85 5.98
CA VAL A 91 17.40 4.83 4.67
C VAL A 91 16.46 4.50 3.51
N PHE A 92 15.30 3.89 3.80
CA PHE A 92 14.27 3.57 2.80
C PHE A 92 13.27 4.71 2.55
N LYS A 93 13.52 5.91 3.08
CA LYS A 93 12.64 7.07 2.85
C LYS A 93 12.41 7.30 1.36
N GLY A 94 11.14 7.39 0.96
CA GLY A 94 10.73 7.57 -0.43
C GLY A 94 10.63 6.29 -1.26
N LEU A 95 11.17 5.16 -0.80
CA LEU A 95 11.14 3.92 -1.58
C LEU A 95 9.70 3.50 -1.90
N ARG A 96 8.81 3.50 -0.90
CA ARG A 96 7.40 3.11 -1.11
C ARG A 96 6.68 4.01 -2.11
N ALA A 97 6.98 5.30 -2.10
CA ALA A 97 6.34 6.28 -2.98
C ALA A 97 6.66 6.06 -4.46
N SER A 98 7.80 5.43 -4.77
CA SER A 98 8.29 5.18 -6.15
C SER A 98 8.16 3.72 -6.62
N MET A 99 7.52 2.85 -5.81
CA MET A 99 7.37 1.42 -6.13
C MET A 99 5.93 1.05 -6.51
N PRO A 100 5.73 0.05 -7.39
CA PRO A 100 6.73 -0.79 -8.05
C PRO A 100 7.51 -0.04 -9.15
N ARG A 101 8.66 -0.57 -9.54
CA ARG A 101 9.49 -0.03 -10.63
C ARG A 101 9.95 -1.13 -11.57
N VAL A 102 10.40 -0.76 -12.75
CA VAL A 102 11.07 -1.69 -13.67
C VAL A 102 12.57 -1.57 -13.47
N ASN A 103 13.25 -2.70 -13.22
CA ASN A 103 14.69 -2.74 -13.02
C ASN A 103 15.46 -2.65 -14.36
N SER A 104 16.78 -2.61 -14.30
CA SER A 104 17.64 -2.54 -15.50
C SER A 104 17.53 -3.76 -16.40
N GLY A 105 17.03 -4.88 -15.92
CA GLY A 105 16.74 -6.10 -16.69
C GLY A 105 15.37 -6.09 -17.38
N GLY A 106 14.55 -5.06 -17.19
CA GLY A 106 13.20 -4.95 -17.73
C GLY A 106 12.13 -5.71 -16.93
N GLU A 107 12.44 -6.16 -15.73
CA GLU A 107 11.52 -6.90 -14.86
C GLU A 107 10.86 -5.95 -13.85
N LEU A 108 9.59 -6.20 -13.56
CA LEU A 108 8.88 -5.48 -12.50
C LEU A 108 9.46 -5.87 -11.14
N GLU A 109 9.82 -4.87 -10.34
CA GLU A 109 10.42 -5.04 -9.02
C GLU A 109 9.53 -4.40 -7.96
N THR A 110 9.28 -5.15 -6.89
CA THR A 110 8.44 -4.73 -5.76
C THR A 110 9.23 -4.77 -4.46
N ILE A 111 8.77 -4.13 -3.40
CA ILE A 111 9.43 -4.17 -2.08
C ILE A 111 9.60 -5.60 -1.56
N PRO A 112 8.60 -6.51 -1.61
CA PRO A 112 8.78 -7.89 -1.21
C PRO A 112 9.89 -8.63 -1.98
N GLU A 113 10.05 -8.37 -3.27
CA GLU A 113 11.12 -8.96 -4.08
C GLU A 113 12.48 -8.43 -3.66
N LEU A 114 12.62 -7.12 -3.46
CA LEU A 114 13.85 -6.52 -2.95
C LEU A 114 14.26 -7.11 -1.60
N VAL A 115 13.30 -7.25 -0.67
CA VAL A 115 13.54 -7.90 0.63
C VAL A 115 14.03 -9.33 0.45
N ASN A 116 13.36 -10.13 -0.39
CA ASN A 116 13.73 -11.51 -0.62
C ASN A 116 15.08 -11.66 -1.36
N ASN A 117 15.39 -10.79 -2.30
CA ASN A 117 16.69 -10.77 -2.98
C ASN A 117 17.81 -10.46 -1.99
N CYS A 118 17.64 -9.47 -1.11
CA CYS A 118 18.58 -9.18 -0.05
C CYS A 118 18.77 -10.40 0.88
N ARG A 119 17.68 -11.05 1.29
CA ARG A 119 17.73 -12.23 2.16
C ARG A 119 18.52 -13.39 1.53
N THR A 120 18.23 -13.71 0.27
CA THR A 120 18.89 -14.84 -0.39
C THR A 120 20.33 -14.54 -0.79
N GLU A 121 20.59 -13.38 -1.38
CA GLU A 121 21.88 -13.07 -1.99
C GLU A 121 22.91 -12.52 -1.01
N ARG A 122 22.45 -11.79 0.03
CA ARG A 122 23.32 -11.07 0.96
C ARG A 122 23.39 -11.69 2.36
N MET A 123 22.30 -12.35 2.79
CA MET A 123 22.21 -12.96 4.11
C MET A 123 22.36 -14.47 4.06
N GLY A 124 22.18 -15.12 2.90
CA GLY A 124 22.12 -16.57 2.78
C GLY A 124 20.95 -17.17 3.55
N ALA A 125 19.84 -16.41 3.61
CA ALA A 125 18.62 -16.78 4.31
C ALA A 125 17.52 -17.22 3.32
N GLU A 126 16.54 -17.98 3.81
CA GLU A 126 15.40 -18.39 3.00
C GLU A 126 14.48 -17.22 2.65
N LYS A 127 13.82 -17.32 1.48
CA LYS A 127 12.77 -16.38 1.09
C LYS A 127 11.60 -16.43 2.08
N TRP A 128 11.07 -15.28 2.42
CA TRP A 128 9.78 -15.20 3.11
C TRP A 128 8.64 -15.35 2.11
N LYS A 129 7.54 -15.97 2.56
CA LYS A 129 6.31 -16.02 1.78
C LYS A 129 5.82 -14.58 1.54
N TRP A 130 5.43 -14.28 0.30
CA TRP A 130 4.95 -12.97 -0.10
C TRP A 130 3.82 -12.45 0.80
N SER A 131 2.81 -13.27 1.06
CA SER A 131 1.67 -12.96 1.94
C SER A 131 1.91 -13.33 3.41
N GLY A 132 3.14 -13.62 3.82
CA GLY A 132 3.47 -13.98 5.20
C GLY A 132 3.54 -12.77 6.13
N GLY A 133 3.24 -12.97 7.42
CA GLY A 133 3.26 -11.90 8.42
C GLY A 133 4.59 -11.17 8.54
N LYS A 134 5.72 -11.89 8.48
CA LYS A 134 7.05 -11.29 8.48
C LYS A 134 7.29 -10.36 7.29
N MET A 135 6.87 -10.79 6.08
CA MET A 135 6.97 -9.96 4.88
C MET A 135 6.06 -8.73 4.99
N ALA A 136 4.81 -8.92 5.42
CA ALA A 136 3.86 -7.83 5.58
C ALA A 136 4.36 -6.78 6.60
N GLY A 137 4.90 -7.22 7.74
CA GLY A 137 5.49 -6.34 8.74
C GLY A 137 6.69 -5.55 8.18
N MET A 138 7.61 -6.23 7.48
CA MET A 138 8.78 -5.58 6.89
C MET A 138 8.38 -4.57 5.79
N VAL A 139 7.43 -4.91 4.93
CA VAL A 139 6.89 -3.98 3.93
C VAL A 139 6.20 -2.79 4.61
N GLY A 140 5.52 -3.03 5.73
CA GLY A 140 4.94 -1.97 6.56
C GLY A 140 5.99 -1.04 7.15
N LEU A 141 7.05 -1.58 7.74
CA LEU A 141 8.17 -0.80 8.30
C LEU A 141 8.86 0.06 7.23
N ILE A 142 9.16 -0.53 6.07
CA ILE A 142 9.76 0.20 4.94
C ILE A 142 8.80 1.26 4.41
N GLY A 143 7.51 0.91 4.28
CA GLY A 143 6.46 1.80 3.80
C GLY A 143 6.23 3.00 4.72
N LEU A 144 6.33 2.81 6.03
CA LEU A 144 6.20 3.86 7.04
C LEU A 144 7.20 4.99 6.83
N GLN A 145 8.40 4.70 6.31
CA GLN A 145 9.43 5.72 6.02
C GLN A 145 9.02 6.67 4.88
N SER A 146 7.97 6.36 4.15
CA SER A 146 7.42 7.20 3.08
C SER A 146 6.06 7.83 3.44
N ARG A 147 5.67 7.80 4.73
CA ARG A 147 4.42 8.40 5.21
C ARG A 147 4.34 9.88 4.80
N GLY A 148 3.18 10.29 4.29
CA GLY A 148 2.93 11.68 3.84
C GLY A 148 3.58 12.06 2.51
N MET A 149 4.38 11.20 1.91
CA MET A 149 4.98 11.47 0.59
C MET A 149 3.99 11.16 -0.53
N THR A 150 3.99 11.98 -1.56
CA THR A 150 3.19 11.75 -2.77
C THR A 150 3.67 10.48 -3.48
N VAL A 151 2.72 9.64 -3.90
CA VAL A 151 3.02 8.47 -4.73
C VAL A 151 3.44 8.96 -6.13
N ASP A 152 4.62 8.56 -6.55
CA ASP A 152 5.24 8.95 -7.84
C ASP A 152 5.85 7.69 -8.49
N VAL A 153 4.97 6.81 -8.96
CA VAL A 153 5.36 5.58 -9.66
C VAL A 153 5.49 5.86 -11.15
N ALA A 154 6.62 5.50 -11.73
CA ALA A 154 6.85 5.66 -13.17
C ALA A 154 5.87 4.78 -13.97
N ILE A 155 5.08 5.42 -14.83
CA ILE A 155 4.14 4.76 -15.76
C ILE A 155 4.58 4.85 -17.23
N ASN A 156 5.71 5.48 -17.50
CA ASN A 156 6.28 5.70 -18.83
C ASN A 156 7.63 4.99 -19.00
N GLY A 157 8.22 5.12 -20.18
CA GLY A 157 9.51 4.49 -20.48
C GLY A 157 9.45 2.97 -20.32
N PRO A 158 10.40 2.34 -19.58
CA PRO A 158 10.42 0.89 -19.39
C PRO A 158 9.17 0.33 -18.71
N ALA A 159 8.47 1.13 -17.91
CA ALA A 159 7.26 0.72 -17.20
C ALA A 159 5.99 0.74 -18.06
N SER A 160 5.98 1.43 -19.20
CA SER A 160 4.76 1.66 -20.01
C SER A 160 4.05 0.38 -20.41
N SER A 161 4.78 -0.65 -20.84
CA SER A 161 4.15 -1.92 -21.26
C SER A 161 3.47 -2.65 -20.09
N MET A 162 4.02 -2.56 -18.88
CA MET A 162 3.40 -3.15 -17.68
C MET A 162 2.19 -2.33 -17.23
N TRP A 163 2.31 -1.01 -17.30
CA TRP A 163 1.19 -0.12 -16.98
C TRP A 163 0.01 -0.32 -17.92
N GLU A 164 0.24 -0.40 -19.26
CA GLU A 164 -0.79 -0.64 -20.24
C GLU A 164 -1.50 -2.00 -20.04
N LYS A 165 -0.75 -3.06 -19.73
CA LYS A 165 -1.34 -4.35 -19.37
C LYS A 165 -2.20 -4.27 -18.12
N GLY A 166 -1.75 -3.54 -17.11
CA GLY A 166 -2.51 -3.29 -15.87
C GLY A 166 -3.80 -2.53 -16.17
N LYS A 167 -3.73 -1.49 -16.99
CA LYS A 167 -4.87 -0.71 -17.44
C LYS A 167 -5.88 -1.60 -18.19
N GLU A 168 -5.43 -2.40 -19.16
CA GLU A 168 -6.27 -3.34 -19.88
C GLU A 168 -7.01 -4.29 -18.91
N LEU A 169 -6.30 -4.93 -17.99
CA LEU A 169 -6.89 -5.82 -16.99
C LEU A 169 -7.89 -5.12 -16.07
N TYR A 170 -7.60 -3.87 -15.68
CA TYR A 170 -8.46 -3.08 -14.80
C TYR A 170 -9.82 -2.76 -15.43
N TYR A 171 -9.86 -2.50 -16.75
CA TYR A 171 -11.10 -2.23 -17.49
C TYR A 171 -11.71 -3.47 -18.13
N GLN A 172 -11.01 -4.61 -18.14
CA GLN A 172 -11.52 -5.85 -18.72
C GLN A 172 -12.68 -6.40 -17.90
N ARG A 173 -13.83 -6.58 -18.57
CA ARG A 173 -15.00 -7.21 -17.95
C ARG A 173 -14.81 -8.73 -17.91
N VAL A 174 -15.03 -9.34 -16.75
CA VAL A 174 -14.80 -10.77 -16.52
C VAL A 174 -15.88 -11.39 -15.62
N GLY A 175 -15.94 -12.70 -15.64
CA GLY A 175 -16.81 -13.49 -14.77
C GLY A 175 -18.29 -13.45 -15.15
N GLN A 176 -19.12 -14.12 -14.36
CA GLN A 176 -20.56 -14.27 -14.61
C GLN A 176 -21.33 -12.94 -14.51
N LEU A 177 -20.85 -12.00 -13.72
CA LEU A 177 -21.47 -10.68 -13.57
C LEU A 177 -21.02 -9.69 -14.66
N ASP A 178 -20.10 -10.10 -15.54
CA ASP A 178 -19.55 -9.27 -16.60
C ASP A 178 -19.13 -7.88 -16.08
N MET A 179 -18.30 -7.86 -15.04
CA MET A 179 -17.83 -6.64 -14.37
C MET A 179 -16.32 -6.48 -14.48
N SER A 180 -15.86 -5.23 -14.52
CA SER A 180 -14.45 -4.85 -14.40
C SER A 180 -14.17 -4.23 -13.05
N CYS A 181 -12.89 -4.02 -12.72
CA CYS A 181 -12.49 -3.30 -11.51
C CYS A 181 -13.04 -1.88 -11.49
N SER A 182 -13.05 -1.19 -12.65
CA SER A 182 -13.56 0.18 -12.80
C SER A 182 -15.04 0.30 -12.42
N ASN A 183 -15.86 -0.72 -12.67
CA ASN A 183 -17.29 -0.67 -12.33
C ASN A 183 -17.52 -0.46 -10.81
N CYS A 184 -16.63 -0.95 -9.97
CA CYS A 184 -16.71 -0.70 -8.53
C CYS A 184 -15.91 0.52 -8.11
N HIS A 185 -14.69 0.68 -8.62
CA HIS A 185 -13.72 1.63 -8.10
C HIS A 185 -13.73 3.01 -8.78
N GLU A 186 -14.37 3.13 -9.95
CA GLU A 186 -14.59 4.42 -10.64
C GLU A 186 -16.07 4.78 -10.69
N ASP A 187 -16.92 3.86 -11.21
CA ASP A 187 -18.33 4.17 -11.42
C ASP A 187 -19.15 4.23 -10.12
N ASN A 188 -18.73 3.46 -9.09
CA ASN A 188 -19.49 3.22 -7.87
C ASN A 188 -18.72 3.46 -6.56
N TYR A 189 -17.56 4.12 -6.59
CA TYR A 189 -16.89 4.47 -5.34
C TYR A 189 -17.77 5.34 -4.45
N GLY A 190 -17.64 5.20 -3.14
CA GLY A 190 -18.49 5.86 -2.15
C GLY A 190 -19.84 5.17 -1.89
N ASN A 191 -20.29 4.28 -2.78
CA ASN A 191 -21.48 3.48 -2.52
C ASN A 191 -21.19 2.34 -1.53
N MET A 192 -22.22 1.96 -0.77
CA MET A 192 -22.11 0.82 0.14
C MET A 192 -22.18 -0.51 -0.60
N ILE A 193 -21.25 -1.42 -0.27
CA ILE A 193 -21.37 -2.82 -0.58
C ILE A 193 -21.44 -3.61 0.74
N ARG A 194 -22.63 -4.05 1.12
CA ARG A 194 -22.93 -4.56 2.46
C ARG A 194 -22.62 -3.52 3.53
N ALA A 195 -21.66 -3.77 4.42
CA ALA A 195 -21.27 -2.88 5.52
C ALA A 195 -20.00 -2.03 5.23
N ASP A 196 -19.48 -2.10 4.01
CA ASP A 196 -18.26 -1.38 3.63
C ASP A 196 -18.53 -0.42 2.46
N HIS A 197 -17.93 0.76 2.49
CA HIS A 197 -17.90 1.66 1.34
C HIS A 197 -16.91 1.15 0.30
N LEU A 198 -17.29 1.23 -0.97
CA LEU A 198 -16.39 1.05 -2.08
C LEU A 198 -15.40 2.23 -2.13
N SER A 199 -14.14 1.95 -2.06
CA SER A 199 -13.10 2.97 -2.27
C SER A 199 -12.77 3.10 -3.75
N GLN A 200 -11.96 4.10 -4.10
CA GLN A 200 -11.45 4.25 -5.48
C GLN A 200 -10.35 3.22 -5.83
N GLY A 201 -10.06 2.25 -4.96
CA GLY A 201 -9.10 1.20 -5.22
C GLY A 201 -7.64 1.65 -5.25
N GLN A 202 -7.33 2.85 -4.75
CA GLN A 202 -5.96 3.31 -4.62
C GLN A 202 -5.22 2.48 -3.56
N ILE A 203 -4.10 1.88 -3.94
CA ILE A 203 -3.38 0.92 -3.10
C ILE A 203 -2.29 1.55 -2.23
N ASN A 204 -2.35 2.85 -2.00
CA ASN A 204 -1.40 3.61 -1.19
C ASN A 204 -1.44 3.29 0.32
N GLY A 205 -2.51 2.66 0.80
CA GLY A 205 -2.67 2.30 2.21
C GLY A 205 -2.19 0.89 2.61
N PHE A 206 -1.56 0.14 1.70
CA PHE A 206 -1.08 -1.21 2.02
C PHE A 206 0.37 -1.22 2.52
N PRO A 207 0.74 -2.18 3.43
CA PRO A 207 -0.13 -3.20 4.05
C PRO A 207 -1.13 -2.57 5.00
N THR A 208 -2.33 -3.14 5.07
CA THR A 208 -3.39 -2.66 5.95
C THR A 208 -3.72 -3.69 7.03
N TYR A 209 -4.08 -3.22 8.22
CA TYR A 209 -4.51 -4.10 9.31
C TYR A 209 -5.97 -4.52 9.10
N ARG A 210 -6.23 -5.82 9.17
CA ARG A 210 -7.57 -6.38 9.11
C ARG A 210 -8.09 -6.70 10.50
N LEU A 211 -9.01 -5.90 11.00
CA LEU A 211 -9.61 -6.07 12.33
C LEU A 211 -10.21 -7.48 12.53
N LYS A 212 -10.92 -8.00 11.54
CA LYS A 212 -11.55 -9.34 11.64
C LYS A 212 -10.54 -10.49 11.76
N ASN A 213 -9.34 -10.35 11.25
CA ASN A 213 -8.33 -11.39 11.20
C ASN A 213 -7.12 -11.11 12.09
N ALA A 214 -7.08 -9.96 12.74
CA ALA A 214 -5.99 -9.49 13.60
C ALA A 214 -4.60 -9.64 12.96
N LYS A 215 -4.47 -9.27 11.67
CA LYS A 215 -3.21 -9.36 10.92
C LYS A 215 -3.04 -8.23 9.92
N LEU A 216 -1.79 -7.91 9.60
CA LEU A 216 -1.48 -7.14 8.42
C LEU A 216 -1.75 -7.94 7.15
N ASN A 217 -2.34 -7.29 6.17
CA ASN A 217 -2.66 -7.86 4.88
C ASN A 217 -1.95 -7.07 3.78
N THR A 218 -1.28 -7.77 2.90
CA THR A 218 -0.69 -7.18 1.69
C THR A 218 -1.72 -7.18 0.55
N ILE A 219 -1.39 -6.51 -0.56
CA ILE A 219 -2.24 -6.45 -1.75
C ILE A 219 -2.61 -7.85 -2.27
N HIS A 220 -1.76 -8.82 -2.03
CA HIS A 220 -1.94 -10.23 -2.45
C HIS A 220 -2.32 -11.16 -1.30
N GLY A 221 -2.67 -10.60 -0.16
CA GLY A 221 -3.06 -11.36 1.03
C GLY A 221 -4.53 -11.62 1.12
#